data_c12484d67e5865df56218efff9befaa0
#
_entry.id   c12484d67e5865df56218efff9befaa0
#
_cell.length_a   1.000
_cell.length_b   1.000
_cell.length_c   1.000
_cell.angle_alpha   90.00
_cell.angle_beta   90.00
_cell.angle_gamma   90.00
#
_symmetry.space_group_name_H-M   'P 1'
#
loop_
_entity.id
_entity.type
_entity.pdbx_description
1 polymer ?
#
loop_
_entity_poly.entity_id
_entity_poly.type
_entity_poly.pdbx_seq_one_letter_code
_entity_poly.pdbx_strand_id
1 'polypeptide(L)' 'MKNVLVIGSTGQIGSELTRELRKRYGNDNIVAGYIKGAEPKGELKEGGPSAEADVTNPEMIADIVKKYNIDT' A
#
# COMPACT_ATOMS: atom_id res chain seq x y z
N MET A 1 -2.28 -3.81 16.54
CA MET A 1 -1.55 -3.97 15.27
C MET A 1 -2.05 -2.95 14.27
N LYS A 2 -1.15 -2.32 13.57
CA LYS A 2 -1.52 -1.25 12.65
C LYS A 2 -1.77 -1.76 11.24
N ASN A 3 -2.76 -1.19 10.60
CA ASN A 3 -3.02 -1.38 9.19
C ASN A 3 -2.54 -0.12 8.47
N VAL A 4 -1.54 -0.28 7.61
CA VAL A 4 -0.81 0.84 7.02
C VAL A 4 -1.02 0.89 5.52
N LEU A 5 -1.29 2.07 5.00
CA LEU A 5 -1.31 2.32 3.56
C LEU A 5 -0.05 3.10 3.20
N VAL A 6 0.73 2.57 2.29
CA VAL A 6 1.94 3.24 1.78
C VAL A 6 1.63 3.84 0.41
N ILE A 7 1.53 5.16 0.35
CA ILE A 7 1.31 5.87 -0.91
C ILE A 7 2.66 5.97 -1.65
N GLY A 8 2.64 5.69 -2.95
CA GLY A 8 3.88 5.70 -3.74
C GLY A 8 4.76 4.49 -3.50
N SER A 9 4.14 3.36 -3.17
CA SER A 9 4.85 2.12 -2.80
C SER A 9 5.70 1.53 -3.92
N THR A 10 5.45 1.90 -5.16
CA THR A 10 6.22 1.37 -6.29
C THR A 10 7.47 2.20 -6.61
N GLY A 11 7.66 3.34 -5.94
CA GLY A 11 8.89 4.10 -6.03
C GLY A 11 10.01 3.41 -5.26
N GLN A 12 11.23 3.88 -5.42
CA GLN A 12 12.39 3.26 -4.79
C GLN A 12 12.28 3.24 -3.26
N ILE A 13 12.02 4.39 -2.67
CA ILE A 13 11.89 4.50 -1.21
C ILE A 13 10.62 3.80 -0.73
N GLY A 14 9.51 4.01 -1.44
CA GLY A 14 8.22 3.41 -1.07
C GLY A 14 8.23 1.89 -1.10
N SER A 15 8.90 1.29 -2.08
CA SER A 15 8.98 -0.17 -2.17
C SER A 15 9.80 -0.76 -1.04
N GLU A 16 10.90 -0.12 -0.67
CA GLU A 16 11.72 -0.56 0.45
C GLU A 16 10.97 -0.42 1.78
N LEU A 17 10.28 0.70 1.96
CA LEU A 17 9.46 0.94 3.15
C LEU A 17 8.34 -0.08 3.27
N THR A 18 7.64 -0.36 2.18
CA THR A 18 6.54 -1.33 2.17
C THR A 18 7.04 -2.72 2.57
N ARG A 19 8.16 -3.14 2.02
CA ARG A 19 8.75 -4.43 2.32
C ARG A 19 9.14 -4.53 3.79
N GLU A 20 9.77 -3.49 4.33
CA GLU A 20 10.19 -3.44 5.72
C GLU A 20 9.00 -3.45 6.68
N LEU A 21 7.95 -2.70 6.36
CA LEU A 21 6.73 -2.68 7.16
C LEU A 21 6.01 -4.02 7.16
N ARG A 22 5.98 -4.69 6.02
CA ARG A 22 5.39 -6.03 5.91
C ARG A 22 6.12 -7.03 6.77
N LYS A 23 7.42 -6.90 6.83
CA LYS A 23 8.28 -7.73 7.66
C LYS A 23 7.98 -7.53 9.15
N ARG A 24 7.75 -6.29 9.56
CA ARG A 24 7.50 -5.94 10.96
C ARG A 24 6.09 -6.23 11.43
N TYR A 25 5.12 -5.91 10.62
CA TYR A 25 3.70 -5.88 11.02
C TYR A 25 2.86 -6.96 10.38
N GLY A 26 3.45 -7.75 9.49
CA GLY A 26 2.75 -8.79 8.75
C GLY A 26 2.31 -8.32 7.36
N ASN A 27 2.34 -9.24 6.42
CA ASN A 27 2.08 -8.92 5.01
C ASN A 27 0.69 -8.37 4.76
N ASP A 28 -0.31 -8.90 5.45
CA ASP A 28 -1.71 -8.54 5.21
C ASP A 28 -2.10 -7.19 5.82
N ASN A 29 -1.24 -6.64 6.66
CA ASN A 29 -1.52 -5.38 7.36
C ASN A 29 -0.99 -4.16 6.63
N ILE A 30 -0.22 -4.36 5.56
CA ILE A 30 0.41 -3.28 4.82
C ILE A 30 -0.09 -3.29 3.39
N VAL A 31 -0.82 -2.25 3.02
CA VAL A 31 -1.38 -2.09 1.67
C VAL A 31 -0.43 -1.23 0.84
N ALA A 32 0.00 -1.77 -0.28
CA ALA A 32 0.86 -1.06 -1.22
C ALA A 32 0.00 -0.17 -2.12
N GLY A 33 0.00 1.13 -1.87
CA GLY A 33 -0.74 2.09 -2.68
C GLY A 33 0.08 2.54 -3.88
N TYR A 34 -0.51 2.48 -5.06
CA TYR A 34 0.17 2.84 -6.30
C TYR A 34 -0.73 3.70 -7.18
N ILE A 35 -0.12 4.43 -8.12
CA ILE A 35 -0.87 5.17 -9.13
C ILE A 35 -1.00 4.34 -10.39
N LYS A 36 -2.01 4.64 -11.20
CA LYS A 36 -2.24 3.95 -12.47
C LYS A 36 -1.00 4.09 -13.37
N GLY A 37 -0.56 2.98 -13.91
CA GLY A 37 0.65 2.93 -14.72
C GLY A 37 1.90 2.57 -13.95
N ALA A 38 1.84 2.56 -12.61
CA ALA A 38 2.96 2.21 -11.76
C ALA A 38 2.60 1.05 -10.83
N GLU A 39 1.93 0.04 -11.36
CA GLU A 39 1.46 -1.11 -10.60
C GLU A 39 2.62 -1.90 -10.00
N PRO A 40 2.45 -2.44 -8.79
CA PRO A 40 3.49 -3.24 -8.16
C PRO A 40 3.76 -4.53 -8.93
N LYS A 41 5.00 -4.99 -8.86
CA LYS A 41 5.43 -6.20 -9.56
C LYS A 41 6.23 -7.08 -8.61
N GLY A 42 6.27 -8.39 -8.92
CA GLY A 42 7.08 -9.35 -8.21
C GLY A 42 6.73 -9.41 -6.73
N GLU A 43 7.73 -9.31 -5.90
CA GLU A 43 7.61 -9.44 -4.45
C GLU A 43 6.63 -8.44 -3.83
N LEU A 44 6.61 -7.23 -4.33
CA LEU A 44 5.73 -6.17 -3.83
C LEU A 44 4.26 -6.52 -4.10
N LYS A 45 3.98 -7.08 -5.28
CA LYS A 45 2.64 -7.50 -5.66
C LYS A 45 2.20 -8.76 -4.92
N GLU A 46 3.09 -9.74 -4.84
CA GLU A 46 2.78 -11.05 -4.28
C GLU A 46 2.85 -11.09 -2.75
N GLY A 47 3.61 -10.19 -2.16
CA GLY A 47 3.86 -10.20 -0.73
C GLY A 47 2.74 -9.66 0.14
N GLY A 48 1.67 -9.11 -0.44
CA GLY A 48 0.56 -8.58 0.34
C GLY A 48 -0.40 -7.76 -0.51
N PRO A 49 -1.41 -7.13 0.10
CA PRO A 49 -2.42 -6.38 -0.63
C PRO A 49 -1.85 -5.14 -1.29
N SER A 50 -2.46 -4.76 -2.41
CA SER A 50 -2.13 -3.54 -3.12
C SER A 50 -3.42 -2.89 -3.63
N ALA A 51 -3.39 -1.58 -3.79
CA ALA A 51 -4.57 -0.83 -4.24
C ALA A 51 -4.13 0.42 -5.01
N GLU A 52 -4.89 0.77 -6.03
CA GLU A 52 -4.67 2.02 -6.73
C GLU A 52 -5.04 3.17 -5.81
N ALA A 53 -4.10 4.06 -5.53
CA ALA A 53 -4.27 5.13 -4.56
C ALA A 53 -3.82 6.46 -5.15
N ASP A 54 -4.71 7.09 -5.90
CA ASP A 54 -4.47 8.39 -6.50
C ASP A 54 -4.77 9.48 -5.48
N VAL A 55 -3.75 10.20 -5.03
CA VAL A 55 -3.89 11.24 -4.00
C VAL A 55 -4.74 12.42 -4.46
N THR A 56 -4.97 12.56 -5.76
CA THR A 56 -5.86 13.60 -6.29
C THR A 56 -7.33 13.17 -6.26
N ASN A 57 -7.61 11.93 -5.86
CA ASN A 57 -8.96 11.40 -5.77
C ASN A 57 -9.28 11.00 -4.32
N PRO A 58 -9.86 11.92 -3.53
CA PRO A 58 -10.12 11.64 -2.11
C PRO A 58 -11.12 10.51 -1.87
N GLU A 59 -12.04 10.27 -2.78
CA GLU A 59 -12.99 9.15 -2.66
C GLU A 59 -12.29 7.81 -2.75
N MET A 60 -11.32 7.70 -3.66
CA MET A 60 -10.52 6.48 -3.83
C MET A 60 -9.73 6.17 -2.56
N ILE A 61 -9.10 7.18 -1.97
CA ILE A 61 -8.36 7.02 -0.72
C ILE A 61 -9.28 6.63 0.43
N ALA A 62 -10.44 7.28 0.53
CA ALA A 62 -11.42 6.97 1.57
C ALA A 62 -11.91 5.52 1.47
N ASP A 63 -12.13 5.03 0.24
CA ASP A 63 -12.55 3.65 0.02
C ASP A 63 -11.49 2.65 0.47
N ILE A 64 -10.23 2.94 0.21
CA ILE A 64 -9.11 2.09 0.63
C ILE A 64 -9.01 2.05 2.16
N VAL A 65 -9.10 3.22 2.79
CA VAL A 65 -9.05 3.33 4.25
C VAL A 65 -10.15 2.48 4.89
N LYS A 66 -11.34 2.52 4.32
CA LYS A 66 -12.48 1.77 4.80
C LYS A 66 -12.33 0.27 4.56
N LYS A 67 -11.95 -0.10 3.35
CA LYS A 67 -11.84 -1.50 2.94
C LYS A 67 -10.80 -2.28 3.74
N TYR A 68 -9.67 -1.64 4.01
CA TYR A 68 -8.55 -2.29 4.68
C TYR A 68 -8.40 -1.88 6.14
N ASN A 69 -9.33 -1.11 6.70
CA ASN A 69 -9.25 -0.61 8.07
C ASN A 69 -7.94 0.14 8.35
N ILE A 70 -7.54 0.99 7.43
CA ILE A 70 -6.29 1.72 7.55
C ILE A 70 -6.33 2.68 8.75
N ASP A 71 -5.31 2.61 9.58
CA ASP A 71 -5.17 3.51 10.73
C ASP A 71 -3.86 4.31 10.69
N THR A 72 -3.05 4.12 9.65
CA THR A 72 -1.78 4.84 9.52
C THR A 72 -1.39 5.17 8.07
#